data_00cc3646bfc4ec5cad902790df997e7f
#
_entry.id   00cc3646bfc4ec5cad902790df997e7f
#
_cell.length_a   1.000
_cell.length_b   1.000
_cell.length_c   1.000
_cell.angle_alpha   90.00
_cell.angle_beta   90.00
_cell.angle_gamma   90.00
#
_symmetry.space_group_name_H-M   'P 1'
#
loop_
_entity.id
_entity.type
_entity.pdbx_description
1 polymer ?
#
loop_
_entity_poly.entity_id
_entity_poly.type
_entity_poly.pdbx_seq_one_letter_code
_entity_poly.pdbx_strand_id
1 'polypeptide(L)'
;MSRNFELLQRLSQDQEMFDTGAGLSALSPPPVASPPRHWEREGKPLKLEMEEKQRDEIMKCVQHVFLMGKTEAPRTVVLTGIESGTGCTWICCRAAQILASQVKGPVCVVDANLRSPGLHQYFGVDNHYGLADALHGTEPIRDFVRPLGPENLWLLSCGSDATNSHSRLISDPMRLRLAELRQYFEYVLIDAPAMSLGIDGIALGRAAEGVVLVLKANASRREAARKAVQDLQTAGARILGAVLNQRTFPIPQAIYSKL
;
A
#
# COMPACT_ATOMS: atom_id res chain seq x y z
N MET A 1 -32.46 27.65 17.66
CA MET A 1 -31.26 26.83 17.74
C MET A 1 -31.27 25.83 16.59
N SER A 2 -30.21 25.76 15.82
CA SER A 2 -30.24 25.17 14.47
C SER A 2 -30.16 23.64 14.51
N ARG A 3 -30.98 22.96 13.71
CA ARG A 3 -31.05 21.49 13.51
C ARG A 3 -29.68 20.84 13.21
N ASN A 4 -28.73 21.64 12.73
CA ASN A 4 -27.37 21.18 12.41
C ASN A 4 -26.48 20.98 13.67
N PHE A 5 -26.82 21.62 14.80
CA PHE A 5 -26.06 21.46 16.04
C PHE A 5 -26.40 20.14 16.76
N GLU A 6 -27.67 19.72 16.69
CA GLU A 6 -28.09 18.41 17.25
C GLU A 6 -27.53 17.21 16.45
N LEU A 7 -27.36 17.36 15.12
CA LEU A 7 -26.72 16.33 14.28
C LEU A 7 -25.22 16.19 14.58
N LEU A 8 -24.54 17.31 14.83
CA LEU A 8 -23.12 17.28 15.22
C LEU A 8 -22.90 16.68 16.61
N GLN A 9 -23.81 16.91 17.56
CA GLN A 9 -23.74 16.30 18.88
C GLN A 9 -24.01 14.79 18.84
N ARG A 10 -24.91 14.31 17.99
CA ARG A 10 -25.14 12.86 17.82
C ARG A 10 -23.94 12.16 17.19
N LEU A 11 -23.29 12.78 16.20
CA LEU A 11 -22.09 12.23 15.56
C LEU A 11 -20.89 12.18 16.52
N SER A 12 -20.79 13.09 17.48
CA SER A 12 -19.73 13.04 18.50
C SER A 12 -20.00 11.99 19.59
N GLN A 13 -21.26 11.74 19.93
CA GLN A 13 -21.62 10.69 20.89
C GLN A 13 -21.44 9.28 20.32
N ASP A 14 -21.68 9.09 19.02
CA ASP A 14 -21.40 7.82 18.36
C ASP A 14 -19.89 7.54 18.25
N GLN A 15 -19.05 8.57 18.23
CA GLN A 15 -17.60 8.43 18.22
C GLN A 15 -17.03 8.01 19.59
N GLU A 16 -17.63 8.48 20.70
CA GLU A 16 -17.22 8.10 22.06
C GLU A 16 -17.60 6.66 22.43
N MET A 17 -18.62 6.07 21.78
CA MET A 17 -19.02 4.67 22.02
C MET A 17 -18.04 3.63 21.42
N PHE A 18 -17.17 4.04 20.50
CA PHE A 18 -16.12 3.18 19.92
C PHE A 18 -14.77 3.29 20.64
N ASP A 19 -14.63 4.23 21.57
CA ASP A 19 -13.35 4.53 22.25
C ASP A 19 -13.25 3.94 23.67
N THR A 20 -14.19 3.08 24.09
CA THR A 20 -14.03 2.28 25.29
C THR A 20 -13.09 1.11 24.99
N GLY A 21 -11.80 1.42 24.99
CA GLY A 21 -10.70 0.48 24.93
C GLY A 21 -10.69 -0.49 26.09
N ALA A 22 -11.41 -1.60 25.98
CA ALA A 22 -11.08 -2.81 26.70
C ALA A 22 -9.74 -3.31 26.17
N GLY A 23 -8.73 -3.39 27.05
CA GLY A 23 -7.35 -3.73 26.76
C GLY A 23 -7.21 -4.93 25.83
N LEU A 24 -6.92 -4.67 24.57
CA LEU A 24 -6.38 -5.67 23.65
C LEU A 24 -4.91 -5.88 24.03
N SER A 25 -4.72 -6.75 25.03
CA SER A 25 -3.46 -7.47 25.23
C SER A 25 -2.98 -7.94 23.86
N ALA A 26 -1.71 -7.69 23.55
CA ALA A 26 -1.04 -8.06 22.32
C ALA A 26 -1.18 -9.58 22.07
N LEU A 27 -2.28 -9.98 21.45
CA LEU A 27 -2.42 -11.28 20.84
C LEU A 27 -1.53 -11.24 19.60
N SER A 28 -0.47 -12.04 19.62
CA SER A 28 0.29 -12.34 18.42
C SER A 28 -0.71 -12.71 17.33
N PRO A 29 -0.60 -12.14 16.11
CA PRO A 29 -1.50 -12.50 15.02
C PRO A 29 -1.52 -14.02 14.88
N PRO A 30 -2.69 -14.63 14.67
CA PRO A 30 -2.78 -16.07 14.50
C PRO A 30 -1.86 -16.47 13.36
N PRO A 31 -1.17 -17.63 13.45
CA PRO A 31 -0.29 -18.09 12.40
C PRO A 31 -1.08 -18.14 11.09
N VAL A 32 -0.55 -17.48 10.06
CA VAL A 32 -1.14 -17.53 8.71
C VAL A 32 -1.17 -18.99 8.30
N ALA A 33 -2.35 -19.54 8.09
CA ALA A 33 -2.52 -20.92 7.68
C ALA A 33 -1.73 -21.19 6.41
N SER A 34 -1.17 -22.40 6.27
CA SER A 34 -0.47 -22.81 5.06
C SER A 34 -1.35 -22.53 3.83
N PRO A 35 -0.78 -21.94 2.76
CA PRO A 35 -1.56 -21.58 1.59
C PRO A 35 -2.24 -22.79 0.98
N PRO A 36 -3.41 -22.63 0.35
CA PRO A 36 -4.03 -23.68 -0.42
C PRO A 36 -3.05 -24.20 -1.49
N ARG A 37 -3.07 -25.51 -1.75
CA ARG A 37 -2.08 -26.23 -2.58
C ARG A 37 -2.03 -25.83 -4.07
N HIS A 38 -2.86 -24.90 -4.54
CA HIS A 38 -2.97 -24.52 -5.94
C HIS A 38 -2.14 -23.28 -6.36
N TRP A 39 -1.29 -22.76 -5.45
CA TRP A 39 -0.38 -21.67 -5.78
C TRP A 39 0.87 -22.22 -6.51
N GLU A 40 0.85 -22.29 -7.84
CA GLU A 40 2.02 -22.63 -8.63
C GLU A 40 2.86 -21.38 -8.95
N ARG A 41 4.18 -21.56 -9.03
CA ARG A 41 5.07 -20.49 -9.48
C ARG A 41 5.12 -20.55 -11.02
N GLU A 42 4.35 -19.70 -11.67
CA GLU A 42 4.42 -19.49 -13.10
C GLU A 42 5.35 -18.31 -13.40
N GLY A 43 6.54 -18.59 -13.86
CA GLY A 43 7.43 -17.58 -14.43
C GLY A 43 8.68 -17.27 -13.59
N LYS A 44 9.64 -16.63 -14.26
CA LYS A 44 10.81 -16.07 -13.60
C LYS A 44 10.46 -14.65 -13.13
N PRO A 45 10.77 -14.31 -11.86
CA PRO A 45 10.58 -12.94 -11.41
C PRO A 45 11.35 -11.99 -12.33
N LEU A 46 10.80 -10.82 -12.58
CA LEU A 46 11.54 -9.76 -13.24
C LEU A 46 12.85 -9.54 -12.47
N LYS A 47 13.98 -9.55 -13.19
CA LYS A 47 15.27 -9.28 -12.57
C LYS A 47 15.21 -7.90 -11.90
N LEU A 48 15.12 -7.93 -10.62
CA LEU A 48 15.05 -6.74 -9.78
C LEU A 48 16.48 -6.42 -9.31
N GLU A 49 17.42 -6.29 -10.25
CA GLU A 49 18.73 -5.75 -9.93
C GLU A 49 18.52 -4.34 -9.38
N MET A 50 19.02 -4.11 -8.18
CA MET A 50 18.94 -2.84 -7.49
C MET A 50 20.36 -2.45 -7.12
N GLU A 51 20.78 -1.27 -7.56
CA GLU A 51 22.03 -0.69 -7.12
C GLU A 51 22.01 -0.49 -5.59
N GLU A 52 23.14 -0.65 -4.95
CA GLU A 52 23.28 -0.49 -3.49
C GLU A 52 22.71 0.85 -3.00
N LYS A 53 23.00 1.92 -3.74
CA LYS A 53 22.47 3.25 -3.45
C LYS A 53 20.94 3.33 -3.49
N GLN A 54 20.29 2.67 -4.46
CA GLN A 54 18.83 2.61 -4.55
C GLN A 54 18.25 1.84 -3.37
N ARG A 55 18.92 0.77 -2.96
CA ARG A 55 18.52 -0.01 -1.79
C ARG A 55 18.56 0.83 -0.52
N ASP A 56 19.62 1.62 -0.33
CA ASP A 56 19.78 2.50 0.83
C ASP A 56 18.68 3.56 0.88
N GLU A 57 18.34 4.15 -0.26
CA GLU A 57 17.28 5.16 -0.32
C GLU A 57 15.89 4.57 0.00
N ILE A 58 15.59 3.37 -0.50
CA ILE A 58 14.32 2.70 -0.15
C ILE A 58 14.35 2.24 1.32
N MET A 59 15.48 1.77 1.82
CA MET A 59 15.66 1.43 3.23
C MET A 59 15.34 2.63 4.14
N LYS A 60 15.89 3.81 3.83
CA LYS A 60 15.56 5.05 4.56
C LYS A 60 14.07 5.37 4.50
N CYS A 61 13.45 5.22 3.33
CA CYS A 61 12.01 5.43 3.17
C CYS A 61 11.22 4.48 4.08
N VAL A 62 11.54 3.18 4.06
CA VAL A 62 10.90 2.16 4.91
C VAL A 62 11.07 2.49 6.39
N GLN A 63 12.28 2.85 6.81
CA GLN A 63 12.56 3.23 8.20
C GLN A 63 11.73 4.44 8.63
N HIS A 64 11.67 5.50 7.82
CA HIS A 64 10.90 6.70 8.15
C HIS A 64 9.40 6.45 8.21
N VAL A 65 8.87 5.65 7.29
CA VAL A 65 7.43 5.40 7.18
C VAL A 65 6.95 4.42 8.25
N PHE A 66 7.67 3.31 8.47
CA PHE A 66 7.19 2.18 9.25
C PHE A 66 7.89 1.99 10.61
N LEU A 67 9.17 2.40 10.74
CA LEU A 67 9.99 1.99 11.90
C LEU A 67 10.38 3.16 12.81
N MET A 68 10.46 4.39 12.31
CA MET A 68 10.91 5.56 13.09
C MET A 68 9.77 6.42 13.64
N GLY A 69 8.50 6.03 13.41
CA GLY A 69 7.33 6.76 13.90
C GLY A 69 7.22 6.73 15.42
N LYS A 70 7.00 7.89 16.03
CA LYS A 70 6.70 7.99 17.45
C LYS A 70 5.34 7.35 17.72
N THR A 71 5.27 6.40 18.63
CA THR A 71 4.10 5.78 19.28
C THR A 71 3.04 5.11 18.39
N GLU A 72 2.83 5.53 17.15
CA GLU A 72 1.85 4.95 16.21
C GLU A 72 2.41 4.95 14.78
N ALA A 73 3.37 4.06 14.53
CA ALA A 73 3.81 3.81 13.15
C ALA A 73 2.65 3.21 12.34
N PRO A 74 2.37 3.71 11.12
CA PRO A 74 1.29 3.19 10.32
C PRO A 74 1.57 1.75 9.91
N ARG A 75 0.58 0.89 10.04
CA ARG A 75 0.65 -0.53 9.66
C ARG A 75 0.07 -0.79 8.28
N THR A 76 -0.82 0.09 7.81
CA THR A 76 -1.44 0.02 6.48
C THR A 76 -1.13 1.28 5.71
N VAL A 77 -0.32 1.15 4.66
CA VAL A 77 0.18 2.29 3.87
C VAL A 77 -0.11 2.09 2.39
N VAL A 78 -0.70 3.10 1.78
CA VAL A 78 -0.90 3.18 0.34
C VAL A 78 0.29 3.88 -0.30
N LEU A 79 0.83 3.29 -1.36
CA LEU A 79 1.74 3.95 -2.27
C LEU A 79 0.97 4.27 -3.56
N THR A 80 1.02 5.52 -4.00
CA THR A 80 0.37 5.94 -5.25
C THR A 80 1.23 6.95 -6.00
N GLY A 81 1.34 6.79 -7.31
CA GLY A 81 1.96 7.79 -8.17
C GLY A 81 1.03 8.97 -8.38
N ILE A 82 1.58 10.19 -8.54
CA ILE A 82 0.74 11.32 -8.97
C ILE A 82 0.31 11.17 -10.42
N GLU A 83 1.14 10.52 -11.25
CA GLU A 83 0.92 10.21 -12.67
C GLU A 83 1.34 8.78 -12.97
N SER A 84 0.88 8.22 -14.08
CA SER A 84 1.34 6.91 -14.56
C SER A 84 2.83 6.95 -14.90
N GLY A 85 3.53 5.83 -14.69
CA GLY A 85 4.96 5.70 -15.02
C GLY A 85 5.92 6.33 -14.03
N THR A 86 5.47 6.70 -12.82
CA THR A 86 6.34 7.16 -11.73
C THR A 86 7.19 6.04 -11.11
N GLY A 87 6.91 4.77 -11.43
CA GLY A 87 7.58 3.61 -10.85
C GLY A 87 7.04 3.22 -9.46
N CYS A 88 5.80 3.59 -9.15
CA CYS A 88 5.16 3.32 -7.87
C CYS A 88 5.17 1.83 -7.53
N THR A 89 4.71 0.96 -8.42
CA THR A 89 4.66 -0.49 -8.25
C THR A 89 6.04 -1.08 -7.93
N TRP A 90 7.10 -0.61 -8.62
CA TRP A 90 8.47 -1.04 -8.34
C TRP A 90 8.92 -0.62 -6.93
N ILE A 91 8.65 0.62 -6.52
CA ILE A 91 8.96 1.10 -5.17
C ILE A 91 8.18 0.31 -4.13
N CYS A 92 6.89 0.07 -4.36
CA CYS A 92 6.04 -0.71 -3.46
C CYS A 92 6.58 -2.14 -3.27
N CYS A 93 6.93 -2.82 -4.36
CA CYS A 93 7.54 -4.14 -4.35
C CYS A 93 8.84 -4.16 -3.52
N ARG A 94 9.72 -3.19 -3.74
CA ARG A 94 11.01 -3.10 -3.03
C ARG A 94 10.86 -2.72 -1.57
N ALA A 95 9.97 -1.78 -1.27
CA ALA A 95 9.67 -1.40 0.11
C ALA A 95 9.12 -2.61 0.90
N ALA A 96 8.23 -3.41 0.30
CA ALA A 96 7.70 -4.62 0.94
C ALA A 96 8.80 -5.66 1.23
N GLN A 97 9.71 -5.92 0.28
CA GLN A 97 10.83 -6.84 0.47
C GLN A 97 11.78 -6.35 1.57
N ILE A 98 12.13 -5.07 1.55
CA ILE A 98 13.02 -4.49 2.57
C ILE A 98 12.33 -4.51 3.94
N LEU A 99 11.06 -4.13 4.02
CA LEU A 99 10.32 -4.16 5.28
C LEU A 99 10.27 -5.58 5.85
N ALA A 100 9.92 -6.59 5.04
CA ALA A 100 9.88 -7.99 5.46
C ALA A 100 11.25 -8.50 5.98
N SER A 101 12.37 -7.97 5.45
CA SER A 101 13.70 -8.29 5.95
C SER A 101 14.07 -7.59 7.28
N GLN A 102 13.35 -6.53 7.66
CA GLN A 102 13.63 -5.74 8.87
C GLN A 102 12.72 -6.08 10.05
N VAL A 103 11.56 -6.68 9.80
CA VAL A 103 10.56 -6.98 10.82
C VAL A 103 10.37 -8.48 11.01
N LYS A 104 9.89 -8.89 12.19
CA LYS A 104 9.60 -10.30 12.46
C LYS A 104 8.17 -10.69 12.07
N GLY A 105 7.26 -9.72 12.09
CA GLY A 105 5.86 -9.93 11.78
C GLY A 105 5.57 -10.09 10.28
N PRO A 106 4.44 -10.69 9.92
CA PRO A 106 4.08 -10.92 8.54
C PRO A 106 3.76 -9.60 7.81
N VAL A 107 4.30 -9.46 6.61
CA VAL A 107 4.11 -8.31 5.71
C VAL A 107 3.30 -8.76 4.50
N CYS A 108 2.23 -8.05 4.18
CA CYS A 108 1.45 -8.27 2.97
C CYS A 108 1.61 -7.09 2.02
N VAL A 109 1.90 -7.38 0.76
CA VAL A 109 1.81 -6.39 -0.32
C VAL A 109 0.57 -6.69 -1.17
N VAL A 110 -0.21 -5.66 -1.46
CA VAL A 110 -1.52 -5.75 -2.13
C VAL A 110 -1.46 -5.01 -3.46
N ASP A 111 -1.78 -5.69 -4.54
CA ASP A 111 -1.95 -5.07 -5.87
C ASP A 111 -3.38 -4.55 -6.01
N ALA A 112 -3.59 -3.31 -5.60
CA ALA A 112 -4.86 -2.60 -5.79
C ALA A 112 -4.88 -1.75 -7.07
N ASN A 113 -3.84 -1.83 -7.90
CA ASN A 113 -3.79 -1.18 -9.20
C ASN A 113 -4.53 -2.00 -10.27
N LEU A 114 -5.84 -2.11 -10.12
CA LEU A 114 -6.70 -2.90 -11.02
C LEU A 114 -6.65 -2.44 -12.48
N ARG A 115 -6.16 -1.21 -12.74
CA ARG A 115 -6.05 -0.66 -14.10
C ARG A 115 -4.82 -1.16 -14.83
N SER A 116 -3.73 -1.40 -14.10
CA SER A 116 -2.45 -1.86 -14.66
C SER A 116 -1.73 -2.68 -13.59
N PRO A 117 -2.22 -3.91 -13.32
CA PRO A 117 -1.61 -4.78 -12.32
C PRO A 117 -0.16 -5.12 -12.67
N GLY A 118 0.72 -5.07 -11.68
CA GLY A 118 2.15 -5.24 -11.94
C GLY A 118 2.91 -6.04 -10.89
N LEU A 119 2.43 -6.11 -9.64
CA LEU A 119 3.18 -6.77 -8.57
C LEU A 119 3.44 -8.26 -8.87
N HIS A 120 2.49 -8.98 -9.45
CA HIS A 120 2.64 -10.39 -9.82
C HIS A 120 3.83 -10.62 -10.76
N GLN A 121 4.07 -9.70 -11.72
CA GLN A 121 5.20 -9.79 -12.67
C GLN A 121 6.54 -9.61 -11.94
N TYR A 122 6.62 -8.67 -10.99
CA TYR A 122 7.83 -8.44 -10.20
C TYR A 122 8.19 -9.64 -9.33
N PHE A 123 7.20 -10.36 -8.83
CA PHE A 123 7.42 -11.54 -7.99
C PHE A 123 7.46 -12.86 -8.79
N GLY A 124 7.19 -12.83 -10.08
CA GLY A 124 7.19 -14.01 -10.96
C GLY A 124 6.13 -15.04 -10.57
N VAL A 125 4.94 -14.58 -10.27
CA VAL A 125 3.79 -15.40 -9.90
C VAL A 125 2.60 -15.14 -10.81
N ASP A 126 1.65 -16.08 -10.88
CA ASP A 126 0.41 -15.88 -11.63
C ASP A 126 -0.49 -14.79 -11.00
N ASN A 127 -1.51 -14.36 -11.78
CA ASN A 127 -2.48 -13.34 -11.34
C ASN A 127 -3.93 -13.86 -11.52
N HIS A 128 -4.16 -15.15 -11.38
CA HIS A 128 -5.49 -15.73 -11.60
C HIS A 128 -6.47 -15.40 -10.49
N TYR A 129 -6.01 -15.40 -9.24
CA TYR A 129 -6.81 -15.07 -8.07
C TYR A 129 -6.17 -13.94 -7.26
N GLY A 130 -7.00 -13.05 -6.71
CA GLY A 130 -6.49 -11.92 -5.94
C GLY A 130 -7.57 -11.01 -5.36
N LEU A 131 -7.23 -9.73 -5.27
CA LEU A 131 -8.09 -8.72 -4.66
C LEU A 131 -9.45 -8.58 -5.36
N ALA A 132 -9.46 -8.60 -6.70
CA ALA A 132 -10.70 -8.49 -7.48
C ALA A 132 -11.68 -9.62 -7.11
N ASP A 133 -11.18 -10.85 -7.05
CA ASP A 133 -11.97 -12.03 -6.67
C ASP A 133 -12.44 -11.93 -5.21
N ALA A 134 -11.55 -11.53 -4.31
CA ALA A 134 -11.87 -11.33 -2.89
C ALA A 134 -12.93 -10.25 -2.66
N LEU A 135 -13.00 -9.23 -3.51
CA LEU A 135 -14.03 -8.19 -3.43
C LEU A 135 -15.42 -8.66 -3.89
N HIS A 136 -15.49 -9.76 -4.63
CA HIS A 136 -16.74 -10.38 -5.07
C HIS A 136 -17.14 -11.57 -4.21
N GLY A 137 -16.16 -12.30 -3.67
CA GLY A 137 -16.36 -13.50 -2.88
C GLY A 137 -16.71 -13.25 -1.42
N THR A 138 -17.10 -14.32 -0.75
CA THR A 138 -17.37 -14.38 0.69
C THR A 138 -16.27 -15.13 1.45
N GLU A 139 -15.35 -15.74 0.73
CA GLU A 139 -14.25 -16.50 1.28
C GLU A 139 -13.31 -15.57 2.08
N PRO A 140 -12.64 -16.07 3.12
CA PRO A 140 -11.67 -15.30 3.90
C PRO A 140 -10.56 -14.73 3.02
N ILE A 141 -10.13 -13.49 3.29
CA ILE A 141 -9.09 -12.82 2.49
C ILE A 141 -7.77 -13.60 2.44
N ARG A 142 -7.46 -14.35 3.49
CA ARG A 142 -6.27 -15.21 3.58
C ARG A 142 -6.18 -16.26 2.46
N ASP A 143 -7.32 -16.68 1.91
CA ASP A 143 -7.37 -17.71 0.87
C ASP A 143 -6.92 -17.16 -0.50
N PHE A 144 -6.90 -15.83 -0.64
CA PHE A 144 -6.43 -15.11 -1.83
C PHE A 144 -4.97 -14.63 -1.70
N VAL A 145 -4.36 -14.75 -0.52
CA VAL A 145 -3.00 -14.28 -0.25
C VAL A 145 -2.00 -15.42 -0.38
N ARG A 146 -0.90 -15.20 -1.10
CA ARG A 146 0.15 -16.19 -1.31
C ARG A 146 1.47 -15.81 -0.64
N PRO A 147 2.25 -16.77 -0.10
CA PRO A 147 3.59 -16.51 0.40
C PRO A 147 4.58 -16.28 -0.74
N LEU A 148 5.52 -15.36 -0.54
CA LEU A 148 6.59 -15.05 -1.47
C LEU A 148 7.95 -15.56 -0.97
N GLY A 149 8.14 -16.88 -0.94
CA GLY A 149 9.40 -17.51 -0.52
C GLY A 149 9.50 -17.76 0.99
N PRO A 150 10.72 -17.90 1.54
CA PRO A 150 10.94 -18.26 2.94
C PRO A 150 10.80 -17.06 3.90
N GLU A 151 10.74 -15.85 3.38
CA GLU A 151 10.58 -14.63 4.17
C GLU A 151 9.11 -14.45 4.57
N ASN A 152 8.87 -13.62 5.59
CA ASN A 152 7.53 -13.25 6.06
C ASN A 152 6.85 -12.24 5.13
N LEU A 153 7.01 -12.41 3.82
CA LEU A 153 6.40 -11.58 2.78
C LEU A 153 5.31 -12.35 2.04
N TRP A 154 4.17 -11.71 1.90
CA TRP A 154 2.97 -12.24 1.26
C TRP A 154 2.46 -11.29 0.20
N LEU A 155 1.82 -11.83 -0.83
CA LEU A 155 1.21 -11.07 -1.92
C LEU A 155 -0.29 -11.37 -2.02
N LEU A 156 -1.09 -10.31 -2.03
CA LEU A 156 -2.43 -10.33 -2.57
C LEU A 156 -2.37 -9.73 -3.98
N SER A 157 -2.34 -10.60 -4.99
CA SER A 157 -2.35 -10.18 -6.41
C SER A 157 -3.64 -9.41 -6.75
N CYS A 158 -3.67 -8.79 -7.89
CA CYS A 158 -4.88 -8.11 -8.39
C CYS A 158 -6.05 -9.09 -8.66
N GLY A 159 -5.78 -10.26 -9.22
CA GLY A 159 -6.79 -11.20 -9.73
C GLY A 159 -7.09 -10.96 -11.21
N SER A 160 -7.84 -11.90 -11.83
CA SER A 160 -8.13 -11.88 -13.25
C SER A 160 -9.31 -10.98 -13.64
N ASP A 161 -10.30 -10.79 -12.77
CA ASP A 161 -11.49 -9.97 -13.02
C ASP A 161 -11.32 -8.50 -12.56
N ALA A 162 -10.16 -7.93 -12.87
CA ALA A 162 -9.82 -6.56 -12.47
C ALA A 162 -10.75 -5.52 -13.13
N THR A 163 -11.20 -5.75 -14.36
CA THR A 163 -11.92 -4.77 -15.18
C THR A 163 -13.27 -4.36 -14.58
N ASN A 164 -13.98 -5.30 -13.96
CA ASN A 164 -15.31 -5.05 -13.37
C ASN A 164 -15.25 -4.60 -11.90
N SER A 165 -14.05 -4.61 -11.31
CA SER A 165 -13.90 -4.44 -9.86
C SER A 165 -13.49 -3.03 -9.43
N HIS A 166 -13.25 -2.09 -10.36
CA HIS A 166 -12.82 -0.72 -10.04
C HIS A 166 -13.75 0.00 -9.06
N SER A 167 -15.06 -0.06 -9.30
CA SER A 167 -16.04 0.59 -8.43
C SER A 167 -16.04 0.03 -7.01
N ARG A 168 -15.56 -1.19 -6.83
CA ARG A 168 -15.50 -1.87 -5.53
C ARG A 168 -14.31 -1.42 -4.67
N LEU A 169 -13.25 -0.85 -5.27
CA LEU A 169 -12.15 -0.26 -4.50
C LEU A 169 -12.58 0.90 -3.60
N ILE A 170 -13.64 1.59 -3.98
CA ILE A 170 -14.21 2.73 -3.22
C ILE A 170 -15.40 2.34 -2.37
N SER A 171 -15.69 1.06 -2.22
CA SER A 171 -16.87 0.54 -1.53
C SER A 171 -16.55 -0.05 -0.16
N ASP A 172 -17.59 -0.31 0.64
CA ASP A 172 -17.47 -0.96 1.94
C ASP A 172 -16.77 -2.33 1.89
N PRO A 173 -16.99 -3.22 0.88
CA PRO A 173 -16.21 -4.43 0.73
C PRO A 173 -14.70 -4.24 0.81
N MET A 174 -14.13 -3.21 0.18
CA MET A 174 -12.69 -2.95 0.28
C MET A 174 -12.25 -2.62 1.70
N ARG A 175 -13.04 -1.81 2.42
CA ARG A 175 -12.75 -1.47 3.83
C ARG A 175 -12.77 -2.69 4.72
N LEU A 176 -13.75 -3.59 4.52
CA LEU A 176 -13.83 -4.86 5.25
C LEU A 176 -12.63 -5.76 4.97
N ARG A 177 -12.21 -5.89 3.70
CA ARG A 177 -11.05 -6.67 3.32
C ARG A 177 -9.75 -6.11 3.90
N LEU A 178 -9.59 -4.78 3.95
CA LEU A 178 -8.44 -4.16 4.62
C LEU A 178 -8.45 -4.42 6.13
N ALA A 179 -9.61 -4.34 6.77
CA ALA A 179 -9.73 -4.67 8.20
C ALA A 179 -9.39 -6.15 8.46
N GLU A 180 -9.80 -7.04 7.57
CA GLU A 180 -9.49 -8.47 7.65
C GLU A 180 -7.98 -8.72 7.45
N LEU A 181 -7.32 -8.08 6.47
CA LEU A 181 -5.87 -8.17 6.28
C LEU A 181 -5.09 -7.76 7.53
N ARG A 182 -5.53 -6.72 8.25
CA ARG A 182 -4.90 -6.25 9.50
C ARG A 182 -4.94 -7.27 10.64
N GLN A 183 -5.83 -8.25 10.58
CA GLN A 183 -5.89 -9.33 11.58
C GLN A 183 -4.81 -10.37 11.34
N TYR A 184 -4.35 -10.55 10.10
CA TYR A 184 -3.36 -11.55 9.72
C TYR A 184 -1.95 -10.98 9.54
N PHE A 185 -1.83 -9.70 9.15
CA PHE A 185 -0.55 -9.08 8.79
C PHE A 185 -0.22 -7.92 9.72
N GLU A 186 1.02 -7.87 10.14
CA GLU A 186 1.53 -6.75 10.94
C GLU A 186 1.64 -5.48 10.08
N TYR A 187 2.06 -5.64 8.82
CA TYR A 187 2.16 -4.53 7.87
C TYR A 187 1.46 -4.88 6.55
N VAL A 188 0.74 -3.91 6.00
CA VAL A 188 0.06 -4.00 4.71
C VAL A 188 0.49 -2.83 3.83
N LEU A 189 1.18 -3.12 2.71
CA LEU A 189 1.54 -2.13 1.70
C LEU A 189 0.60 -2.29 0.51
N ILE A 190 0.01 -1.19 0.06
CA ILE A 190 -1.00 -1.19 -1.01
C ILE A 190 -0.45 -0.42 -2.21
N ASP A 191 -0.22 -1.10 -3.33
CA ASP A 191 0.08 -0.46 -4.62
C ASP A 191 -1.23 0.01 -5.25
N ALA A 192 -1.40 1.32 -5.35
CA ALA A 192 -2.63 1.94 -5.85
C ALA A 192 -2.44 2.56 -7.23
N PRO A 193 -3.52 2.69 -8.04
CA PRO A 193 -3.50 3.42 -9.30
C PRO A 193 -3.01 4.85 -9.10
N ALA A 194 -2.42 5.42 -10.15
CA ALA A 194 -1.98 6.82 -10.12
C ALA A 194 -3.16 7.77 -9.89
N MET A 195 -2.92 8.84 -9.13
CA MET A 195 -3.91 9.88 -8.79
C MET A 195 -4.53 10.53 -10.04
N SER A 196 -3.77 10.64 -11.13
CA SER A 196 -4.25 11.18 -12.40
C SER A 196 -5.29 10.30 -13.11
N LEU A 197 -5.43 9.02 -12.73
CA LEU A 197 -6.33 8.07 -13.39
C LEU A 197 -7.73 8.02 -12.76
N GLY A 198 -7.93 8.61 -11.59
CA GLY A 198 -9.23 8.60 -10.91
C GLY A 198 -9.14 8.76 -9.40
N ILE A 199 -10.23 8.46 -8.74
CA ILE A 199 -10.39 8.63 -7.29
C ILE A 199 -9.93 7.41 -6.47
N ASP A 200 -9.53 6.33 -7.13
CA ASP A 200 -9.19 5.05 -6.48
C ASP A 200 -8.08 5.21 -5.45
N GLY A 201 -7.00 5.95 -5.80
CA GLY A 201 -5.89 6.25 -4.89
C GLY A 201 -6.32 7.09 -3.67
N ILE A 202 -7.28 8.00 -3.86
CA ILE A 202 -7.83 8.82 -2.77
C ILE A 202 -8.66 7.94 -1.83
N ALA A 203 -9.53 7.10 -2.37
CA ALA A 203 -10.39 6.23 -1.60
C ALA A 203 -9.60 5.21 -0.77
N LEU A 204 -8.58 4.60 -1.37
CA LEU A 204 -7.65 3.70 -0.68
C LEU A 204 -6.86 4.45 0.40
N GLY A 205 -6.39 5.67 0.10
CA GLY A 205 -5.66 6.51 1.04
C GLY A 205 -6.48 6.88 2.27
N ARG A 206 -7.78 7.13 2.09
CA ARG A 206 -8.72 7.36 3.20
C ARG A 206 -8.97 6.10 4.04
N ALA A 207 -8.95 4.92 3.41
CA ALA A 207 -9.20 3.65 4.08
C ALA A 207 -7.95 3.11 4.81
N ALA A 208 -6.76 3.60 4.46
CA ALA A 208 -5.49 3.24 5.06
C ALA A 208 -5.08 4.20 6.19
N GLU A 209 -3.99 3.89 6.88
CA GLU A 209 -3.44 4.73 7.95
C GLU A 209 -2.51 5.82 7.42
N GLY A 210 -2.11 5.72 6.14
CA GLY A 210 -1.33 6.75 5.50
C GLY A 210 -1.03 6.50 4.03
N VAL A 211 -0.59 7.57 3.37
CA VAL A 211 -0.28 7.58 1.94
C VAL A 211 1.14 8.09 1.72
N VAL A 212 1.89 7.37 0.89
CA VAL A 212 3.16 7.82 0.33
C VAL A 212 2.96 8.14 -1.14
N LEU A 213 3.24 9.38 -1.54
CA LEU A 213 3.16 9.83 -2.92
C LEU A 213 4.46 9.52 -3.66
N VAL A 214 4.37 9.00 -4.88
CA VAL A 214 5.52 8.74 -5.73
C VAL A 214 5.51 9.72 -6.90
N LEU A 215 6.61 10.48 -7.03
CA LEU A 215 6.83 11.47 -8.07
C LEU A 215 8.00 11.03 -8.95
N LYS A 216 7.93 11.36 -10.23
CA LYS A 216 9.03 11.18 -11.18
C LYS A 216 9.84 12.46 -11.26
N ALA A 217 11.14 12.37 -10.98
CA ALA A 217 12.05 13.50 -11.09
C ALA A 217 12.07 14.06 -12.53
N ASN A 218 12.14 15.36 -12.65
CA ASN A 218 12.19 16.10 -13.92
C ASN A 218 10.99 15.89 -14.87
N ALA A 219 9.93 15.18 -14.43
CA ALA A 219 8.73 14.91 -15.23
C ALA A 219 7.44 15.30 -14.51
N SER A 220 7.31 14.93 -13.22
CA SER A 220 6.10 15.26 -12.45
C SER A 220 5.96 16.77 -12.25
N ARG A 221 4.79 17.29 -12.66
CA ARG A 221 4.48 18.72 -12.56
C ARG A 221 4.15 19.10 -11.11
N ARG A 222 4.68 20.24 -10.66
CA ARG A 222 4.44 20.75 -9.30
C ARG A 222 2.95 20.98 -9.02
N GLU A 223 2.19 21.45 -10.01
CA GLU A 223 0.74 21.66 -9.89
C GLU A 223 -0.01 20.34 -9.70
N ALA A 224 0.35 19.28 -10.45
CA ALA A 224 -0.23 17.96 -10.28
C ALA A 224 0.07 17.39 -8.87
N ALA A 225 1.28 17.58 -8.36
CA ALA A 225 1.65 17.18 -7.01
C ALA A 225 0.85 17.95 -5.95
N ARG A 226 0.70 19.27 -6.10
CA ARG A 226 -0.11 20.10 -5.19
C ARG A 226 -1.58 19.67 -5.19
N LYS A 227 -2.13 19.43 -6.37
CA LYS A 227 -3.51 18.95 -6.50
C LYS A 227 -3.69 17.59 -5.81
N ALA A 228 -2.80 16.64 -6.04
CA ALA A 228 -2.86 15.33 -5.38
C ALA A 228 -2.83 15.43 -3.85
N VAL A 229 -1.97 16.30 -3.31
CA VAL A 229 -1.92 16.59 -1.87
C VAL A 229 -3.23 17.19 -1.38
N GLN A 230 -3.78 18.18 -2.09
CA GLN A 230 -5.03 18.83 -1.73
C GLN A 230 -6.21 17.85 -1.77
N ASP A 231 -6.30 17.00 -2.81
CA ASP A 231 -7.37 16.02 -2.96
C ASP A 231 -7.33 15.00 -1.80
N LEU A 232 -6.14 14.50 -1.44
CA LEU A 232 -5.95 13.59 -0.30
C LEU A 232 -6.31 14.25 1.03
N GLN A 233 -5.87 15.48 1.27
CA GLN A 233 -6.18 16.22 2.49
C GLN A 233 -7.69 16.49 2.61
N THR A 234 -8.34 16.87 1.52
CA THR A 234 -9.80 17.09 1.48
C THR A 234 -10.56 15.81 1.78
N ALA A 235 -10.03 14.65 1.35
CA ALA A 235 -10.62 13.34 1.66
C ALA A 235 -10.32 12.85 3.09
N GLY A 236 -9.51 13.59 3.87
CA GLY A 236 -9.10 13.19 5.22
C GLY A 236 -8.01 12.11 5.25
N ALA A 237 -7.30 11.88 4.13
CA ALA A 237 -6.20 10.93 4.09
C ALA A 237 -4.93 11.52 4.71
N ARG A 238 -4.22 10.75 5.54
CA ARG A 238 -2.96 11.13 6.16
C ARG A 238 -1.81 10.95 5.18
N ILE A 239 -1.15 12.03 4.77
CA ILE A 239 0.04 11.97 3.91
C ILE A 239 1.28 11.80 4.80
N LEU A 240 2.00 10.69 4.59
CA LEU A 240 3.22 10.35 5.34
C LEU A 240 4.46 10.99 4.73
N GLY A 241 4.45 11.20 3.41
CA GLY A 241 5.56 11.79 2.70
C GLY A 241 5.47 11.61 1.19
N ALA A 242 6.56 11.96 0.53
CA ALA A 242 6.70 11.77 -0.92
C ALA A 242 8.08 11.21 -1.27
N VAL A 243 8.11 10.32 -2.27
CA VAL A 243 9.33 9.75 -2.84
C VAL A 243 9.54 10.34 -4.23
N LEU A 244 10.72 10.92 -4.45
CA LEU A 244 11.13 11.41 -5.77
C LEU A 244 11.96 10.31 -6.47
N ASN A 245 11.30 9.59 -7.39
CA ASN A 245 11.88 8.48 -8.12
C ASN A 245 12.53 8.89 -9.44
N GLN A 246 13.37 8.03 -10.02
CA GLN A 246 14.03 8.20 -11.33
C GLN A 246 14.85 9.50 -11.43
N ARG A 247 15.48 9.92 -10.32
CA ARG A 247 16.38 11.06 -10.30
C ARG A 247 17.68 10.72 -11.05
N THR A 248 17.95 11.46 -12.12
CA THR A 248 19.22 11.40 -12.83
C THR A 248 20.10 12.54 -12.37
N PHE A 249 21.37 12.23 -12.09
CA PHE A 249 22.37 13.25 -11.80
C PHE A 249 23.13 13.53 -13.10
N PRO A 250 22.94 14.70 -13.75
CA PRO A 250 23.59 15.03 -15.02
C PRO A 250 25.09 15.15 -14.88
N ILE A 251 25.61 15.37 -13.67
CA ILE A 251 27.03 15.47 -13.39
C ILE A 251 27.46 14.18 -12.67
N PRO A 252 28.47 13.46 -13.18
CA PRO A 252 29.01 12.28 -12.50
C PRO A 252 29.44 12.60 -11.06
N GLN A 253 29.12 11.67 -10.13
CA GLN A 253 29.39 11.86 -8.70
C GLN A 253 30.87 12.13 -8.37
N ALA A 254 31.80 11.63 -9.20
CA ALA A 254 33.22 11.89 -9.10
C ALA A 254 33.61 13.37 -9.23
N ILE A 255 32.71 14.21 -9.76
CA ILE A 255 32.95 15.67 -9.86
C ILE A 255 32.44 16.37 -8.60
N TYR A 256 31.34 15.90 -8.00
CA TYR A 256 30.83 16.44 -6.73
C TYR A 256 31.75 16.18 -5.52
N SER A 257 32.53 15.08 -5.54
CA SER A 257 33.48 14.76 -4.46
C SER A 257 34.77 15.58 -4.52
N LYS A 258 34.95 16.44 -5.55
CA LYS A 258 36.12 17.32 -5.73
C LYS A 258 35.81 18.80 -5.55
N LEU A 259 34.56 19.14 -5.25
CA LEU A 259 34.08 20.46 -4.85
C LEU A 259 33.81 20.50 -3.35
#